data_eadcd30688cbdf54c67730b4635bca0d
#
_entry.id   eadcd30688cbdf54c67730b4635bca0d
#
_cell.length_a   1.000
_cell.length_b   1.000
_cell.length_c   1.000
_cell.angle_alpha   90.00
_cell.angle_beta   90.00
_cell.angle_gamma   90.00
#
_symmetry.space_group_name_H-M   'P 1'
#
loop_
_entity.id
_entity.type
_entity.pdbx_description
1 polymer ?
#
loop_
_entity_poly.entity_id
_entity_poly.type
_entity_poly.pdbx_seq_one_letter_code
_entity_poly.pdbx_strand_id
1 'polypeptide(L)'
;MSASALDALLPLLEGGNVQQVSRQLGIGEDQAGTAIKAAVPLLVGALQREASSPAGLDSLAGALDRDHDGSVLDDISGFLGGGGSAATGAGILGHVLGSRQNNVAASLGKSTGLDTGQILQLLTMLAPLVMGALGRAKRQGPAGAGGLADLLGGATRQVDQQAPDLMSSLGRMLDTDGDGSAIDDIASIAGSLFGGKR
;
A
#
# COMPACT_ATOMS: atom_id res chain seq x y z
N MET A 1 20.05 -7.90 11.25
CA MET A 1 18.91 -6.99 11.47
C MET A 1 18.34 -6.73 10.09
N SER A 2 17.20 -7.35 9.79
CA SER A 2 16.53 -7.16 8.48
C SER A 2 15.86 -5.79 8.53
N ALA A 3 16.29 -4.86 7.68
CA ALA A 3 15.59 -3.60 7.49
C ALA A 3 14.19 -3.93 7.00
N SER A 4 13.17 -3.54 7.76
CA SER A 4 11.78 -3.73 7.39
C SER A 4 11.45 -2.82 6.19
N ALA A 5 10.54 -3.27 5.30
CA ALA A 5 10.05 -2.40 4.23
C ALA A 5 9.46 -1.09 4.79
N LEU A 6 8.91 -1.12 6.01
CA LEU A 6 8.43 0.07 6.71
C LEU A 6 9.55 1.00 7.15
N ASP A 7 10.72 0.47 7.57
CA ASP A 7 11.87 1.30 7.94
C ASP A 7 12.37 2.12 6.73
N ALA A 8 12.29 1.55 5.52
CA ALA A 8 12.61 2.24 4.28
C ALA A 8 11.63 3.38 3.94
N LEU A 9 10.44 3.40 4.56
CA LEU A 9 9.42 4.43 4.37
C LEU A 9 9.47 5.51 5.48
N LEU A 10 10.27 5.35 6.54
CA LEU A 10 10.42 6.36 7.59
C LEU A 10 10.82 7.75 7.03
N PRO A 11 11.71 7.85 6.02
CA PRO A 11 12.03 9.15 5.42
C PRO A 11 10.82 9.88 4.82
N LEU A 12 9.74 9.18 4.44
CA LEU A 12 8.50 9.83 3.99
C LEU A 12 7.84 10.69 5.08
N LEU A 13 8.10 10.39 6.34
CA LEU A 13 7.57 11.13 7.50
C LEU A 13 8.50 12.27 7.94
N GLU A 14 9.62 12.45 7.26
CA GLU A 14 10.53 13.59 7.55
C GLU A 14 9.96 14.90 7.01
N GLY A 15 10.19 15.98 7.76
CA GLY A 15 9.54 17.27 7.56
C GLY A 15 9.57 17.81 6.13
N GLY A 16 10.69 17.65 5.41
CA GLY A 16 10.81 18.10 4.01
C GLY A 16 9.85 17.40 3.05
N ASN A 17 9.67 16.09 3.19
CA ASN A 17 8.79 15.29 2.35
C ASN A 17 7.31 15.55 2.68
N VAL A 18 6.98 15.64 3.98
CA VAL A 18 5.63 16.02 4.44
C VAL A 18 5.24 17.40 3.91
N GLN A 19 6.16 18.37 3.98
CA GLN A 19 5.94 19.72 3.43
C GLN A 19 5.72 19.70 1.92
N GLN A 20 6.41 18.84 1.18
CA GLN A 20 6.22 18.71 -0.27
C GLN A 20 4.82 18.14 -0.61
N VAL A 21 4.39 17.11 0.11
CA VAL A 21 3.04 16.55 -0.02
C VAL A 21 1.97 17.59 0.36
N SER A 22 2.17 18.30 1.48
CA SER A 22 1.30 19.42 1.92
C SER A 22 1.08 20.45 0.82
N ARG A 23 2.15 20.90 0.18
CA ARG A 23 2.08 21.87 -0.93
C ARG A 23 1.35 21.33 -2.15
N GLN A 24 1.58 20.08 -2.54
CA GLN A 24 0.94 19.50 -3.70
C GLN A 24 -0.56 19.26 -3.50
N LEU A 25 -0.96 18.89 -2.28
CA LEU A 25 -2.37 18.65 -1.94
C LEU A 25 -3.11 19.94 -1.52
N GLY A 26 -2.39 21.03 -1.28
CA GLY A 26 -2.97 22.29 -0.79
C GLY A 26 -3.53 22.17 0.64
N ILE A 27 -2.89 21.37 1.51
CA ILE A 27 -3.32 21.09 2.90
C ILE A 27 -2.24 21.48 3.91
N GLY A 28 -2.59 21.48 5.20
CA GLY A 28 -1.62 21.70 6.28
C GLY A 28 -0.61 20.55 6.43
N GLU A 29 0.60 20.85 6.93
CA GLU A 29 1.65 19.83 7.13
C GLU A 29 1.22 18.75 8.14
N ASP A 30 0.55 19.13 9.23
CA ASP A 30 0.03 18.15 10.20
C ASP A 30 -0.99 17.18 9.58
N GLN A 31 -1.84 17.73 8.70
CA GLN A 31 -2.84 16.95 7.98
C GLN A 31 -2.18 16.04 6.94
N ALA A 32 -1.17 16.53 6.23
CA ALA A 32 -0.37 15.73 5.30
C ALA A 32 0.34 14.57 6.02
N GLY A 33 0.98 14.85 7.17
CA GLY A 33 1.63 13.84 7.99
C GLY A 33 0.66 12.77 8.50
N THR A 34 -0.53 13.19 8.95
CA THR A 34 -1.59 12.26 9.38
C THR A 34 -2.07 11.39 8.22
N ALA A 35 -2.28 11.99 7.06
CA ALA A 35 -2.74 11.29 5.87
C ALA A 35 -1.68 10.28 5.35
N ILE A 36 -0.39 10.63 5.35
CA ILE A 36 0.71 9.72 4.99
C ILE A 36 0.74 8.53 5.96
N LYS A 37 0.68 8.77 7.27
CA LYS A 37 0.67 7.71 8.30
C LYS A 37 -0.49 6.73 8.14
N ALA A 38 -1.63 7.19 7.66
CA ALA A 38 -2.79 6.34 7.41
C ALA A 38 -2.72 5.65 6.02
N ALA A 39 -2.19 6.32 4.99
CA ALA A 39 -2.12 5.81 3.63
C ALA A 39 -1.07 4.72 3.43
N VAL A 40 0.10 4.82 4.08
CA VAL A 40 1.19 3.85 3.93
C VAL A 40 0.79 2.44 4.36
N PRO A 41 0.25 2.21 5.58
CA PRO A 41 -0.22 0.90 5.99
C PRO A 41 -1.31 0.33 5.07
N LEU A 42 -2.21 1.19 4.59
CA LEU A 42 -3.27 0.80 3.67
C LEU A 42 -2.69 0.28 2.35
N LEU A 43 -1.71 0.97 1.77
CA LEU A 43 -1.04 0.52 0.54
C LEU A 43 -0.31 -0.80 0.75
N VAL A 44 0.39 -0.97 1.89
CA VAL A 44 1.06 -2.24 2.24
C VAL A 44 0.05 -3.38 2.37
N GLY A 45 -1.07 -3.16 3.05
CA GLY A 45 -2.15 -4.15 3.18
C GLY A 45 -2.78 -4.52 1.83
N ALA A 46 -2.98 -3.54 0.95
CA ALA A 46 -3.49 -3.78 -0.40
C ALA A 46 -2.51 -4.59 -1.26
N LEU A 47 -1.20 -4.30 -1.16
CA LEU A 47 -0.14 -5.07 -1.84
C LEU A 47 -0.04 -6.49 -1.30
N GLN A 48 -0.18 -6.69 0.02
CA GLN A 48 -0.22 -8.02 0.62
C GLN A 48 -1.41 -8.84 0.12
N ARG A 49 -2.57 -8.22 0.01
CA ARG A 49 -3.76 -8.87 -0.55
C ARG A 49 -3.54 -9.29 -1.99
N GLU A 50 -2.95 -8.43 -2.82
CA GLU A 50 -2.59 -8.77 -4.21
C GLU A 50 -1.62 -9.96 -4.23
N ALA A 51 -0.60 -9.94 -3.37
CA ALA A 51 0.39 -11.00 -3.24
C ALA A 51 -0.17 -12.31 -2.63
N SER A 52 -1.40 -12.33 -2.13
CA SER A 52 -2.03 -13.55 -1.59
C SER A 52 -2.44 -14.53 -2.67
N SER A 53 -2.55 -14.10 -3.93
CA SER A 53 -2.73 -14.98 -5.08
C SER A 53 -1.38 -15.27 -5.76
N PRO A 54 -1.14 -16.49 -6.26
CA PRO A 54 0.11 -16.79 -6.98
C PRO A 54 0.35 -15.87 -8.17
N ALA A 55 -0.68 -15.59 -8.97
CA ALA A 55 -0.58 -14.70 -10.11
C ALA A 55 -0.28 -13.24 -9.70
N GLY A 56 -0.89 -12.74 -8.62
CA GLY A 56 -0.63 -11.42 -8.07
C GLY A 56 0.78 -11.31 -7.50
N LEU A 57 1.25 -12.34 -6.81
CA LEU A 57 2.62 -12.39 -6.28
C LEU A 57 3.66 -12.35 -7.40
N ASP A 58 3.47 -13.14 -8.47
CA ASP A 58 4.37 -13.15 -9.64
C ASP A 58 4.35 -11.79 -10.38
N SER A 59 3.17 -11.21 -10.55
CA SER A 59 2.99 -9.89 -11.17
C SER A 59 3.69 -8.80 -10.36
N LEU A 60 3.50 -8.79 -9.04
CA LEU A 60 4.13 -7.85 -8.13
C LEU A 60 5.66 -8.03 -8.11
N ALA A 61 6.13 -9.26 -8.03
CA ALA A 61 7.57 -9.58 -8.08
C ALA A 61 8.21 -9.07 -9.37
N GLY A 62 7.53 -9.29 -10.51
CA GLY A 62 7.99 -8.81 -11.81
C GLY A 62 8.00 -7.30 -11.94
N ALA A 63 7.01 -6.59 -11.37
CA ALA A 63 6.96 -5.13 -11.35
C ALA A 63 8.09 -4.54 -10.48
N LEU A 64 8.39 -5.16 -9.34
CA LEU A 64 9.50 -4.75 -8.47
C LEU A 64 10.87 -4.92 -9.14
N ASP A 65 11.03 -5.97 -9.96
CA ASP A 65 12.31 -6.23 -10.63
C ASP A 65 12.56 -5.31 -11.82
N ARG A 66 11.50 -4.90 -12.54
CA ARG A 66 11.62 -4.10 -13.77
C ARG A 66 11.57 -2.60 -13.52
N ASP A 67 10.64 -2.16 -12.69
CA ASP A 67 10.22 -0.76 -12.66
C ASP A 67 10.41 -0.08 -11.31
N HIS A 68 10.62 -0.87 -10.24
CA HIS A 68 10.62 -0.35 -8.86
C HIS A 68 11.83 -0.86 -8.06
N ASP A 69 13.00 -0.53 -8.58
CA ASP A 69 14.27 -0.96 -7.99
C ASP A 69 14.66 -0.23 -6.68
N GLY A 70 13.84 0.70 -6.21
CA GLY A 70 14.06 1.49 -4.99
C GLY A 70 14.94 2.72 -5.20
N SER A 71 15.38 3.02 -6.42
CA SER A 71 16.11 4.26 -6.72
C SER A 71 15.31 5.52 -6.41
N VAL A 72 13.97 5.44 -6.50
CA VAL A 72 13.06 6.52 -6.12
C VAL A 72 13.23 6.98 -4.67
N LEU A 73 13.74 6.14 -3.80
CA LEU A 73 13.99 6.46 -2.38
C LEU A 73 15.29 7.24 -2.17
N ASP A 74 16.15 7.32 -3.17
CA ASP A 74 17.40 8.06 -3.06
C ASP A 74 17.19 9.58 -3.20
N ASP A 75 16.09 9.99 -3.86
CA ASP A 75 15.65 11.38 -3.96
C ASP A 75 14.12 11.49 -3.91
N ILE A 76 13.56 11.25 -2.73
CA ILE A 76 12.12 11.35 -2.48
C ILE A 76 11.61 12.77 -2.72
N SER A 77 12.38 13.77 -2.29
CA SER A 77 12.00 15.18 -2.44
C SER A 77 11.93 15.60 -3.91
N GLY A 78 12.90 15.20 -4.71
CA GLY A 78 12.91 15.44 -6.15
C GLY A 78 11.78 14.70 -6.85
N PHE A 79 11.51 13.46 -6.46
CA PHE A 79 10.39 12.67 -6.97
C PHE A 79 9.03 13.33 -6.67
N LEU A 80 8.82 13.73 -5.43
CA LEU A 80 7.58 14.41 -5.02
C LEU A 80 7.46 15.79 -5.65
N GLY A 81 8.57 16.55 -5.80
CA GLY A 81 8.58 17.89 -6.37
C GLY A 81 8.50 17.95 -7.90
N GLY A 82 9.04 16.94 -8.57
CA GLY A 82 9.10 16.87 -10.02
C GLY A 82 7.85 16.33 -10.73
N GLY A 83 6.74 16.13 -9.99
CA GLY A 83 5.54 15.51 -10.56
C GLY A 83 5.78 14.04 -10.90
N GLY A 84 6.61 13.37 -10.10
CA GLY A 84 7.01 11.98 -10.27
C GLY A 84 5.85 11.11 -10.69
N SER A 85 5.97 10.50 -11.80
CA SER A 85 4.97 10.01 -12.73
C SER A 85 3.61 9.65 -12.10
N ALA A 86 2.70 10.62 -12.07
CA ALA A 86 1.30 10.40 -11.71
C ALA A 86 0.70 9.22 -12.49
N ALA A 87 1.15 9.02 -13.73
CA ALA A 87 0.77 7.88 -14.56
C ALA A 87 1.22 6.53 -13.95
N THR A 88 2.46 6.44 -13.44
CA THR A 88 2.97 5.22 -12.78
C THR A 88 2.19 4.94 -11.49
N GLY A 89 1.98 5.96 -10.65
CA GLY A 89 1.21 5.81 -9.42
C GLY A 89 -0.24 5.40 -9.67
N ALA A 90 -0.91 6.01 -10.65
CA ALA A 90 -2.27 5.64 -11.04
C ALA A 90 -2.33 4.20 -11.59
N GLY A 91 -1.34 3.78 -12.37
CA GLY A 91 -1.22 2.40 -12.84
C GLY A 91 -1.09 1.40 -11.71
N ILE A 92 -0.23 1.68 -10.72
CA ILE A 92 -0.06 0.85 -9.51
C ILE A 92 -1.40 0.75 -8.75
N LEU A 93 -2.04 1.89 -8.48
CA LEU A 93 -3.32 1.91 -7.77
C LEU A 93 -4.41 1.17 -8.54
N GLY A 94 -4.45 1.31 -9.89
CA GLY A 94 -5.36 0.58 -10.75
C GLY A 94 -5.22 -0.93 -10.62
N HIS A 95 -3.99 -1.40 -10.53
CA HIS A 95 -3.68 -2.82 -10.38
C HIS A 95 -3.99 -3.32 -8.95
N VAL A 96 -3.53 -2.60 -7.93
CA VAL A 96 -3.61 -3.04 -6.53
C VAL A 96 -5.00 -2.86 -5.90
N LEU A 97 -5.67 -1.75 -6.19
CA LEU A 97 -6.98 -1.42 -5.62
C LEU A 97 -8.14 -1.68 -6.60
N GLY A 98 -7.87 -1.66 -7.91
CA GLY A 98 -8.88 -1.87 -8.93
C GLY A 98 -10.10 -0.95 -8.76
N SER A 99 -11.30 -1.52 -8.79
CA SER A 99 -12.57 -0.78 -8.60
C SER A 99 -12.77 -0.22 -7.18
N ARG A 100 -11.95 -0.63 -6.20
CA ARG A 100 -12.08 -0.20 -4.80
C ARG A 100 -11.42 1.15 -4.51
N GLN A 101 -10.68 1.74 -5.46
CA GLN A 101 -9.95 3.00 -5.25
C GLN A 101 -10.81 4.09 -4.62
N ASN A 102 -12.03 4.30 -5.16
CA ASN A 102 -12.93 5.34 -4.66
C ASN A 102 -13.46 5.05 -3.24
N ASN A 103 -13.77 3.79 -2.94
CA ASN A 103 -14.24 3.40 -1.60
C ASN A 103 -13.13 3.57 -0.56
N VAL A 104 -11.92 3.12 -0.91
CA VAL A 104 -10.73 3.29 -0.07
C VAL A 104 -10.43 4.77 0.16
N ALA A 105 -10.45 5.59 -0.90
CA ALA A 105 -10.20 7.01 -0.80
C ALA A 105 -11.28 7.74 0.02
N ALA A 106 -12.56 7.39 -0.15
CA ALA A 106 -13.64 7.98 0.63
C ALA A 106 -13.54 7.64 2.13
N SER A 107 -13.15 6.40 2.46
CA SER A 107 -12.99 5.98 3.85
C SER A 107 -11.77 6.62 4.51
N LEU A 108 -10.64 6.68 3.80
CA LEU A 108 -9.44 7.35 4.28
C LEU A 108 -9.68 8.87 4.43
N GLY A 109 -10.46 9.47 3.51
CA GLY A 109 -10.87 10.86 3.60
C GLY A 109 -11.66 11.18 4.86
N LYS A 110 -12.58 10.29 5.26
CA LYS A 110 -13.34 10.44 6.52
C LYS A 110 -12.46 10.44 7.76
N SER A 111 -11.40 9.63 7.78
CA SER A 111 -10.49 9.52 8.93
C SER A 111 -9.44 10.65 8.98
N THR A 112 -9.10 11.24 7.84
CA THR A 112 -8.05 12.27 7.73
C THR A 112 -8.60 13.69 7.54
N GLY A 113 -9.89 13.81 7.25
CA GLY A 113 -10.53 15.09 6.92
C GLY A 113 -10.19 15.62 5.53
N LEU A 114 -9.67 14.79 4.64
CA LEU A 114 -9.36 15.11 3.24
C LEU A 114 -10.50 14.69 2.32
N ASP A 115 -10.61 15.38 1.18
CA ASP A 115 -11.55 14.94 0.15
C ASP A 115 -11.00 13.72 -0.63
N THR A 116 -11.91 13.03 -1.33
CA THR A 116 -11.57 11.82 -2.09
C THR A 116 -10.51 12.08 -3.17
N GLY A 117 -10.54 13.25 -3.81
CA GLY A 117 -9.56 13.65 -4.84
C GLY A 117 -8.17 13.82 -4.24
N GLN A 118 -8.07 14.52 -3.09
CA GLN A 118 -6.81 14.69 -2.35
C GLN A 118 -6.23 13.34 -1.90
N ILE A 119 -7.07 12.43 -1.42
CA ILE A 119 -6.63 11.08 -1.06
C ILE A 119 -6.14 10.29 -2.28
N LEU A 120 -6.87 10.31 -3.39
CA LEU A 120 -6.42 9.63 -4.61
C LEU A 120 -5.09 10.19 -5.10
N GLN A 121 -4.90 11.50 -5.05
CA GLN A 121 -3.63 12.15 -5.39
C GLN A 121 -2.52 11.72 -4.44
N LEU A 122 -2.78 11.70 -3.12
CA LEU A 122 -1.85 11.22 -2.11
C LEU A 122 -1.43 9.76 -2.38
N LEU A 123 -2.40 8.87 -2.56
CA LEU A 123 -2.12 7.45 -2.84
C LEU A 123 -1.30 7.29 -4.14
N THR A 124 -1.60 8.08 -5.17
CA THR A 124 -0.86 8.09 -6.43
C THR A 124 0.61 8.49 -6.24
N MET A 125 0.88 9.47 -5.37
CA MET A 125 2.25 9.89 -5.04
C MET A 125 2.99 8.85 -4.18
N LEU A 126 2.29 8.21 -3.24
CA LEU A 126 2.90 7.27 -2.30
C LEU A 126 3.12 5.87 -2.90
N ALA A 127 2.27 5.43 -3.85
CA ALA A 127 2.33 4.07 -4.38
C ALA A 127 3.70 3.71 -4.99
N PRO A 128 4.36 4.53 -5.83
CA PRO A 128 5.69 4.25 -6.33
C PRO A 128 6.77 4.20 -5.24
N LEU A 129 6.62 5.02 -4.18
CA LEU A 129 7.54 5.05 -3.06
C LEU A 129 7.44 3.77 -2.22
N VAL A 130 6.22 3.29 -1.97
CA VAL A 130 5.97 2.02 -1.30
C VAL A 130 6.51 0.85 -2.13
N MET A 131 6.27 0.86 -3.45
CA MET A 131 6.84 -0.14 -4.36
C MET A 131 8.38 -0.11 -4.36
N GLY A 132 8.98 1.08 -4.41
CA GLY A 132 10.43 1.24 -4.31
C GLY A 132 11.01 0.71 -3.00
N ALA A 133 10.32 0.94 -1.87
CA ALA A 133 10.72 0.41 -0.57
C ALA A 133 10.68 -1.14 -0.55
N LEU A 134 9.61 -1.72 -1.10
CA LEU A 134 9.51 -3.18 -1.25
C LEU A 134 10.58 -3.75 -2.19
N GLY A 135 10.86 -3.09 -3.32
CA GLY A 135 11.91 -3.49 -4.24
C GLY A 135 13.30 -3.44 -3.60
N ARG A 136 13.59 -2.40 -2.82
CA ARG A 136 14.84 -2.29 -2.04
C ARG A 136 14.92 -3.39 -0.98
N ALA A 137 13.85 -3.62 -0.22
CA ALA A 137 13.79 -4.67 0.80
C ALA A 137 13.93 -6.08 0.20
N LYS A 138 13.27 -6.34 -0.95
CA LYS A 138 13.39 -7.60 -1.70
C LYS A 138 14.83 -7.90 -2.12
N ARG A 139 15.57 -6.87 -2.57
CA ARG A 139 17.00 -7.04 -2.95
C ARG A 139 17.94 -7.27 -1.77
N GLN A 140 17.60 -6.75 -0.60
CA GLN A 140 18.36 -6.92 0.64
C GLN A 140 17.97 -8.19 1.41
N GLY A 141 16.84 -8.80 1.08
CA GLY A 141 16.26 -9.98 1.72
C GLY A 141 16.53 -11.29 0.95
N PRO A 142 15.93 -12.39 1.40
CA PRO A 142 15.97 -13.66 0.69
C PRO A 142 15.40 -13.51 -0.74
N ALA A 143 16.09 -14.10 -1.71
CA ALA A 143 15.69 -14.01 -3.11
C ALA A 143 14.41 -14.82 -3.38
N GLY A 144 13.56 -14.30 -4.29
CA GLY A 144 12.40 -15.00 -4.84
C GLY A 144 11.04 -14.56 -4.29
N ALA A 145 10.00 -15.19 -4.81
CA ALA A 145 8.60 -14.89 -4.46
C ALA A 145 8.29 -15.16 -2.97
N GLY A 146 8.87 -16.20 -2.39
CA GLY A 146 8.73 -16.50 -0.95
C GLY A 146 9.26 -15.38 -0.06
N GLY A 147 10.42 -14.79 -0.42
CA GLY A 147 10.98 -13.64 0.30
C GLY A 147 10.07 -12.41 0.25
N LEU A 148 9.37 -12.15 -0.87
CA LEU A 148 8.43 -11.05 -0.99
C LEU A 148 7.18 -11.27 -0.11
N ALA A 149 6.63 -12.48 -0.09
CA ALA A 149 5.49 -12.81 0.78
C ALA A 149 5.85 -12.64 2.26
N ASP A 150 7.05 -13.07 2.68
CA ASP A 150 7.54 -12.91 4.04
C ASP A 150 7.76 -11.43 4.41
N LEU A 151 8.28 -10.61 3.48
CA LEU A 151 8.47 -9.17 3.67
C LEU A 151 7.13 -8.46 3.86
N LEU A 152 6.14 -8.74 3.02
CA LEU A 152 4.80 -8.16 3.12
C LEU A 152 4.10 -8.62 4.40
N GLY A 153 4.16 -9.92 4.73
CA GLY A 153 3.62 -10.45 5.97
C GLY A 153 4.31 -9.89 7.23
N GLY A 154 5.61 -9.61 7.15
CA GLY A 154 6.35 -8.91 8.20
C GLY A 154 5.91 -7.47 8.37
N ALA A 155 5.80 -6.74 7.27
CA ALA A 155 5.35 -5.34 7.27
C ALA A 155 3.91 -5.20 7.83
N THR A 156 3.01 -6.10 7.46
CA THR A 156 1.63 -6.08 7.98
C THR A 156 1.59 -6.36 9.48
N ARG A 157 2.33 -7.36 9.97
CA ARG A 157 2.43 -7.63 11.41
C ARG A 157 2.99 -6.44 12.20
N GLN A 158 3.92 -5.69 11.61
CA GLN A 158 4.45 -4.48 12.23
C GLN A 158 3.40 -3.37 12.29
N VAL A 159 2.59 -3.22 11.24
CA VAL A 159 1.44 -2.29 11.21
C VAL A 159 0.41 -2.68 12.27
N ASP A 160 0.07 -3.97 12.37
CA ASP A 160 -0.86 -4.49 13.39
C ASP A 160 -0.41 -4.15 14.83
N GLN A 161 0.89 -4.23 15.08
CA GLN A 161 1.44 -3.92 16.40
C GLN A 161 1.47 -2.42 16.70
N GLN A 162 1.65 -1.57 15.69
CA GLN A 162 1.74 -0.12 15.84
C GLN A 162 0.39 0.60 15.76
N ALA A 163 -0.58 0.02 15.06
CA ALA A 163 -1.88 0.61 14.82
C ALA A 163 -3.00 -0.45 14.67
N PRO A 164 -3.34 -1.19 15.74
CA PRO A 164 -4.31 -2.28 15.69
C PRO A 164 -5.71 -1.82 15.26
N ASP A 165 -6.12 -0.60 15.65
CA ASP A 165 -7.41 -0.01 15.25
C ASP A 165 -7.47 0.30 13.75
N LEU A 166 -6.33 0.63 13.15
CA LEU A 166 -6.24 0.91 11.72
C LEU A 166 -6.45 -0.38 10.92
N MET A 167 -5.84 -1.49 11.34
CA MET A 167 -5.96 -2.78 10.66
C MET A 167 -7.37 -3.37 10.77
N SER A 168 -8.00 -3.26 11.92
CA SER A 168 -9.41 -3.68 12.06
C SER A 168 -10.37 -2.82 11.22
N SER A 169 -10.04 -1.54 11.01
CA SER A 169 -10.79 -0.67 10.11
C SER A 169 -10.55 -1.02 8.64
N LEU A 170 -9.31 -1.34 8.26
CA LEU A 170 -8.95 -1.80 6.92
C LEU A 170 -9.60 -3.14 6.59
N GLY A 171 -9.62 -4.10 7.53
CA GLY A 171 -10.32 -5.38 7.38
C GLY A 171 -11.79 -5.16 7.02
N ARG A 172 -12.48 -4.31 7.78
CA ARG A 172 -13.89 -3.94 7.50
C ARG A 172 -14.10 -3.21 6.19
N MET A 173 -13.13 -2.43 5.72
CA MET A 173 -13.21 -1.74 4.42
C MET A 173 -12.97 -2.68 3.24
N LEU A 174 -12.25 -3.77 3.47
CA LEU A 174 -11.95 -4.81 2.48
C LEU A 174 -12.95 -5.98 2.55
N ASP A 175 -13.71 -6.06 3.62
CA ASP A 175 -14.84 -6.97 3.83
C ASP A 175 -16.00 -6.54 2.91
N THR A 176 -16.30 -7.37 1.91
CA THR A 176 -17.22 -7.02 0.83
C THR A 176 -18.68 -7.35 1.16
N ASP A 177 -18.91 -8.29 2.08
CA ASP A 177 -20.23 -8.77 2.51
C ASP A 177 -20.59 -8.38 3.95
N GLY A 178 -19.67 -7.81 4.72
CA GLY A 178 -19.94 -7.22 6.03
C GLY A 178 -20.10 -8.25 7.15
N ASP A 179 -19.62 -9.48 6.98
CA ASP A 179 -19.75 -10.55 7.98
C ASP A 179 -18.63 -10.55 9.05
N GLY A 180 -17.62 -9.68 8.88
CA GLY A 180 -16.51 -9.52 9.82
C GLY A 180 -15.40 -10.57 9.69
N SER A 181 -15.43 -11.42 8.68
CA SER A 181 -14.48 -12.51 8.49
C SER A 181 -13.88 -12.50 7.07
N ALA A 182 -12.79 -11.78 6.89
CA ALA A 182 -12.01 -11.85 5.64
C ALA A 182 -11.44 -13.27 5.35
N ILE A 183 -11.58 -14.21 6.28
CA ILE A 183 -11.08 -15.59 6.18
C ILE A 183 -12.16 -16.53 5.64
N ASP A 184 -13.44 -16.30 5.92
CA ASP A 184 -14.56 -17.13 5.44
C ASP A 184 -14.87 -16.91 3.94
N ASP A 185 -14.61 -15.72 3.42
CA ASP A 185 -14.74 -15.42 1.99
C ASP A 185 -13.81 -16.30 1.14
N ILE A 186 -12.62 -16.62 1.66
CA ILE A 186 -11.69 -17.54 0.99
C ILE A 186 -12.20 -19.00 1.04
N ALA A 187 -12.84 -19.39 2.13
CA ALA A 187 -13.41 -20.74 2.30
C ALA A 187 -14.66 -20.95 1.44
N SER A 188 -15.52 -19.94 1.30
CA SER A 188 -16.73 -20.00 0.47
C SER A 188 -16.42 -20.02 -1.02
N ILE A 189 -15.40 -19.32 -1.49
CA ILE A 189 -14.91 -19.37 -2.87
C ILE A 189 -14.29 -20.74 -3.17
N ALA A 190 -13.51 -21.32 -2.24
CA ALA A 190 -12.97 -22.66 -2.38
C ALA A 190 -14.10 -23.73 -2.38
N GLY A 191 -15.12 -23.57 -1.54
CA GLY A 191 -16.28 -24.46 -1.49
C GLY A 191 -17.13 -24.45 -2.76
N SER A 192 -17.30 -23.28 -3.40
CA SER A 192 -18.05 -23.15 -4.65
C SER A 192 -17.30 -23.72 -5.88
N LEU A 193 -15.96 -23.72 -5.85
CA LEU A 193 -15.13 -24.30 -6.93
C LEU A 193 -14.98 -25.82 -6.83
N PHE A 194 -15.11 -26.42 -5.64
CA PHE A 194 -14.99 -27.86 -5.42
C PHE A 194 -16.33 -28.56 -5.10
N GLY A 195 -17.43 -27.81 -4.92
CA GLY A 195 -18.75 -28.33 -4.54
C GLY A 195 -19.75 -28.57 -5.66
N GLY A 196 -19.33 -28.51 -6.91
CA GLY A 196 -20.20 -28.74 -8.06
C GLY A 196 -20.19 -30.19 -8.54
N LYS A 197 -20.89 -31.11 -7.87
CA LYS A 197 -21.57 -32.24 -8.51
C LYS A 197 -22.34 -33.11 -7.49
N ARG A 198 -23.63 -32.95 -7.45
CA ARG A 198 -24.58 -34.06 -7.45
C ARG A 198 -25.89 -33.62 -8.04
#